data_fc4ae220105edece9de5cf9f39955e8c
#
_entry.id   fc4ae220105edece9de5cf9f39955e8c
#
_cell.length_a   1.000
_cell.length_b   1.000
_cell.length_c   1.000
_cell.angle_alpha   90.00
_cell.angle_beta   90.00
_cell.angle_gamma   90.00
#
_symmetry.space_group_name_H-M   'P 1'
#
loop_
_entity.id
_entity.type
_entity.pdbx_description
1 polymer ?
#
loop_
_entity_poly.entity_id
_entity_poly.type
_entity_poly.pdbx_seq_one_letter_code
_entity_poly.pdbx_strand_id
1 'polypeptide(L)'
;MKAVNPKTFGYIRVSTKEQNLDRQIDSLRQYVKDERDIYADKQSGKDFNRPAYMALKQALRSGDTLYVHEMERLGRNKKEIKENLEYFREIGVTIRILNLPTTLIDYEMFDTKFQKVIMEMVNNVLIEV
;
A
#
# COMPACT_ATOMS: atom_id res chain seq x y z
N MET A 1 -0.78 -18.35 -6.61
CA MET A 1 0.57 -18.90 -6.34
C MET A 1 1.42 -17.84 -5.65
N LYS A 2 2.10 -18.20 -4.56
CA LYS A 2 2.99 -17.27 -3.87
C LYS A 2 4.26 -17.06 -4.68
N ALA A 3 4.83 -15.87 -4.58
CA ALA A 3 6.13 -15.60 -5.18
C ALA A 3 7.18 -16.51 -4.57
N VAL A 4 8.14 -16.98 -5.39
CA VAL A 4 9.24 -17.81 -4.91
C VAL A 4 10.10 -17.05 -3.92
N ASN A 5 10.35 -15.76 -4.20
CA ASN A 5 11.09 -14.84 -3.33
C ASN A 5 10.23 -13.62 -3.09
N PRO A 6 9.36 -13.64 -2.05
CA PRO A 6 8.49 -12.49 -1.76
C PRO A 6 9.30 -11.21 -1.62
N LYS A 7 8.78 -10.15 -2.20
CA LYS A 7 9.44 -8.84 -2.18
C LYS A 7 8.59 -7.82 -1.46
N THR A 8 9.24 -6.77 -1.01
CA THR A 8 8.57 -5.61 -0.47
C THR A 8 8.65 -4.47 -1.46
N PHE A 9 7.54 -3.80 -1.67
CA PHE A 9 7.41 -2.67 -2.57
C PHE A 9 6.89 -1.47 -1.82
N GLY A 10 7.14 -0.29 -2.37
CA GLY A 10 6.58 0.94 -1.83
C GLY A 10 5.92 1.74 -2.93
N TYR A 11 4.90 2.50 -2.55
CA TYR A 11 4.25 3.41 -3.48
C TYR A 11 4.10 4.79 -2.87
N ILE A 12 4.47 5.80 -3.63
CA ILE A 12 4.40 7.20 -3.25
C ILE A 12 3.63 7.96 -4.32
N ARG A 13 2.73 8.83 -3.87
CA ARG A 13 2.06 9.78 -4.77
C ARG A 13 2.19 11.16 -4.19
N VAL A 14 2.74 12.08 -4.98
CA VAL A 14 2.91 13.48 -4.56
C VAL A 14 2.30 14.38 -5.61
N SER A 15 1.87 15.58 -5.20
CA SER A 15 1.40 16.57 -6.14
C SER A 15 2.61 17.18 -6.89
N THR A 16 2.34 17.84 -8.01
CA THR A 16 3.42 18.49 -8.76
C THR A 16 4.10 19.60 -7.96
N LYS A 17 3.41 20.12 -6.92
CA LYS A 17 3.96 21.13 -6.04
C LYS A 17 4.71 20.56 -4.84
N GLU A 18 4.61 19.27 -4.64
CA GLU A 18 5.22 18.61 -3.50
C GLU A 18 6.73 18.49 -3.67
N GLN A 19 7.47 18.91 -2.65
CA GLN A 19 8.92 18.92 -2.68
C GLN A 19 9.55 17.82 -1.81
N ASN A 20 8.73 16.94 -1.24
CA ASN A 20 9.19 15.99 -0.23
C ASN A 20 9.34 14.57 -0.74
N LEU A 21 9.54 14.38 -2.05
CA LEU A 21 9.67 13.03 -2.61
C LEU A 21 10.82 12.27 -1.98
N ASP A 22 11.99 12.90 -1.87
CA ASP A 22 13.17 12.23 -1.29
C ASP A 22 12.93 11.84 0.17
N ARG A 23 12.25 12.68 0.92
CA ARG A 23 11.90 12.37 2.31
C ARG A 23 10.98 11.17 2.40
N GLN A 24 9.99 11.10 1.50
CA GLN A 24 9.08 9.96 1.47
C GLN A 24 9.78 8.68 1.07
N ILE A 25 10.71 8.75 0.13
CA ILE A 25 11.53 7.60 -0.23
C ILE A 25 12.35 7.14 0.97
N ASP A 26 13.00 8.05 1.66
CA ASP A 26 13.80 7.71 2.84
C ASP A 26 12.96 7.03 3.92
N SER A 27 11.75 7.52 4.13
CA SER A 27 10.83 6.92 5.10
C SER A 27 10.50 5.47 4.74
N LEU A 28 10.29 5.18 3.44
CA LEU A 28 9.96 3.83 3.01
C LEU A 28 11.17 2.90 2.99
N ARG A 29 12.39 3.42 2.94
CA ARG A 29 13.60 2.59 2.94
C ARG A 29 13.76 1.75 4.20
N GLN A 30 13.07 2.11 5.26
CA GLN A 30 13.05 1.31 6.48
C GLN A 30 12.41 -0.06 6.23
N TYR A 31 11.54 -0.15 5.24
CA TYR A 31 10.77 -1.35 4.95
C TYR A 31 11.09 -1.93 3.59
N VAL A 32 11.47 -1.09 2.62
CA VAL A 32 11.76 -1.49 1.25
C VAL A 32 13.24 -1.28 1.01
N LYS A 33 13.98 -2.38 0.96
CA LYS A 33 15.45 -2.34 0.91
C LYS A 33 16.01 -1.79 -0.40
N ASP A 34 15.35 -2.08 -1.51
CA ASP A 34 15.81 -1.66 -2.82
C ASP A 34 14.96 -0.50 -3.31
N GLU A 35 15.59 0.65 -3.51
CA GLU A 35 14.90 1.86 -3.95
C GLU A 35 14.19 1.66 -5.29
N ARG A 36 14.67 0.74 -6.12
CA ARG A 36 14.02 0.44 -7.40
C ARG A 36 12.65 -0.18 -7.23
N ASP A 37 12.36 -0.71 -6.05
CA ASP A 37 11.05 -1.27 -5.73
C ASP A 37 10.10 -0.22 -5.14
N ILE A 38 10.53 1.04 -5.07
CA ILE A 38 9.67 2.15 -4.65
C ILE A 38 9.19 2.88 -5.91
N TYR A 39 7.89 2.81 -6.15
CA TYR A 39 7.25 3.43 -7.31
C TYR A 39 6.65 4.76 -6.89
N ALA A 40 6.81 5.78 -7.72
CA ALA A 40 6.34 7.12 -7.38
C ALA A 40 5.64 7.78 -8.57
N ASP A 41 4.48 8.37 -8.30
CA ASP A 41 3.75 9.18 -9.26
C ASP A 41 3.70 10.63 -8.78
N LYS A 42 3.90 11.56 -9.73
CA LYS A 42 3.71 12.98 -9.48
C LYS A 42 2.49 13.42 -10.27
N GLN A 43 1.49 13.95 -9.58
CA GLN A 43 0.23 14.26 -10.22
C GLN A 43 -0.35 15.57 -9.70
N SER A 44 -0.92 16.36 -10.62
CA SER A 44 -1.77 17.48 -10.22
C SER A 44 -3.10 16.94 -9.70
N GLY A 45 -3.84 17.75 -8.96
CA GLY A 45 -5.13 17.34 -8.44
C GLY A 45 -6.18 17.02 -9.50
N LYS A 46 -5.92 17.42 -10.75
CA LYS A 46 -6.87 17.20 -11.86
C LYS A 46 -6.58 15.95 -12.67
N ASP A 47 -5.37 15.44 -12.59
CA ASP A 47 -4.93 14.33 -13.41
C ASP A 47 -4.77 13.10 -12.54
N PHE A 48 -5.45 12.02 -12.90
CA PHE A 48 -5.38 10.76 -12.19
C PHE A 48 -4.70 9.65 -12.98
N ASN A 49 -3.94 10.04 -13.99
CA ASN A 49 -3.08 9.08 -14.67
C ASN A 49 -1.93 8.72 -13.72
N ARG A 50 -1.84 7.45 -13.36
CA ARG A 50 -0.85 6.96 -12.40
C ARG A 50 -0.01 5.85 -13.05
N PRO A 51 0.92 6.21 -13.95
CA PRO A 51 1.70 5.20 -14.66
C PRO A 51 2.55 4.32 -13.75
N ALA A 52 3.15 4.90 -12.70
CA ALA A 52 3.95 4.11 -11.77
C ALA A 52 3.08 3.13 -10.98
N TYR A 53 1.89 3.54 -10.56
CA TYR A 53 0.96 2.67 -9.86
C TYR A 53 0.51 1.50 -10.73
N MET A 54 0.23 1.78 -12.00
CA MET A 54 -0.18 0.74 -12.94
C MET A 54 0.96 -0.26 -13.17
N ALA A 55 2.18 0.23 -13.28
CA ALA A 55 3.34 -0.65 -13.42
C ALA A 55 3.56 -1.50 -12.18
N LEU A 56 3.37 -0.89 -11.00
CA LEU A 56 3.49 -1.60 -9.73
C LEU A 56 2.47 -2.73 -9.63
N LYS A 57 1.23 -2.48 -10.01
CA LYS A 57 0.19 -3.51 -9.97
C LYS A 57 0.55 -4.71 -10.83
N GLN A 58 1.22 -4.48 -11.95
CA GLN A 58 1.67 -5.56 -12.83
C GLN A 58 2.87 -6.31 -12.25
N ALA A 59 3.69 -5.64 -11.44
CA ALA A 59 4.88 -6.25 -10.84
C ALA A 59 4.57 -7.08 -9.60
N LEU A 60 3.52 -6.72 -8.88
CA LEU A 60 3.15 -7.39 -7.63
C LEU A 60 2.67 -8.81 -7.87
N ARG A 61 3.10 -9.72 -7.00
CA ARG A 61 2.73 -11.13 -7.04
C ARG A 61 2.27 -11.59 -5.68
N SER A 62 1.55 -12.71 -5.66
CA SER A 62 1.09 -13.31 -4.41
C SER A 62 2.26 -13.54 -3.46
N GLY A 63 2.10 -13.09 -2.22
CA GLY A 63 3.14 -13.17 -1.20
C GLY A 63 3.93 -11.89 -1.02
N ASP A 64 3.83 -10.95 -1.96
CA ASP A 64 4.51 -9.66 -1.85
C ASP A 64 3.81 -8.74 -0.87
N THR A 65 4.54 -7.72 -0.41
CA THR A 65 4.02 -6.71 0.51
C THR A 65 4.20 -5.33 -0.12
N LEU A 66 3.16 -4.51 -0.01
CA LEU A 66 3.18 -3.12 -0.49
C LEU A 66 3.05 -2.17 0.69
N TYR A 67 4.00 -1.24 0.81
CA TYR A 67 3.98 -0.19 1.83
C TYR A 67 3.53 1.13 1.22
N VAL A 68 2.61 1.81 1.89
CA VAL A 68 2.20 3.18 1.54
C VAL A 68 2.16 4.00 2.83
N HIS A 69 2.35 5.30 2.71
CA HIS A 69 2.30 6.19 3.88
C HIS A 69 0.87 6.34 4.40
N GLU A 70 -0.09 6.45 3.51
CA GLU A 70 -1.49 6.72 3.83
C GLU A 70 -2.37 5.96 2.85
N MET A 71 -3.55 5.57 3.29
CA MET A 71 -4.47 4.83 2.42
C MET A 71 -4.97 5.67 1.24
N GLU A 72 -4.97 7.00 1.37
CA GLU A 72 -5.40 7.90 0.29
C GLU A 72 -4.52 7.78 -0.94
N ARG A 73 -3.33 7.17 -0.81
CA ARG A 73 -2.47 6.91 -1.97
C ARG A 73 -3.02 5.81 -2.88
N LEU A 74 -3.97 5.02 -2.36
CA LEU A 74 -4.53 3.89 -3.11
C LEU A 74 -5.73 4.25 -3.98
N GLY A 75 -6.30 5.45 -3.84
CA GLY A 75 -7.42 5.84 -4.67
C GLY A 75 -7.87 7.26 -4.39
N ARG A 76 -8.73 7.79 -5.28
CA ARG A 76 -9.24 9.16 -5.18
C ARG A 76 -10.32 9.33 -4.13
N ASN A 77 -11.01 8.25 -3.81
CA ASN A 77 -12.16 8.28 -2.93
C ASN A 77 -12.29 6.93 -2.22
N LYS A 78 -13.23 6.84 -1.28
CA LYS A 78 -13.44 5.62 -0.51
C LYS A 78 -13.68 4.40 -1.39
N LYS A 79 -14.46 4.57 -2.45
CA LYS A 79 -14.80 3.47 -3.33
C LYS A 79 -13.56 2.89 -4.00
N GLU A 80 -12.73 3.75 -4.57
CA GLU A 80 -11.49 3.31 -5.22
C GLU A 80 -10.52 2.70 -4.24
N ILE A 81 -10.38 3.29 -3.05
CA ILE A 81 -9.51 2.76 -2.02
C ILE A 81 -9.94 1.35 -1.66
N LYS A 82 -11.24 1.15 -1.43
CA LYS A 82 -11.79 -0.15 -1.08
C LYS A 82 -11.57 -1.16 -2.19
N GLU A 83 -11.83 -0.76 -3.43
CA GLU A 83 -11.64 -1.64 -4.59
C GLU A 83 -10.18 -2.07 -4.73
N ASN A 84 -9.24 -1.16 -4.54
CA ASN A 84 -7.83 -1.49 -4.62
C ASN A 84 -7.40 -2.41 -3.48
N LEU A 85 -7.88 -2.19 -2.27
CA LEU A 85 -7.57 -3.06 -1.14
C LEU A 85 -8.10 -4.47 -1.38
N GLU A 86 -9.33 -4.59 -1.92
CA GLU A 86 -9.90 -5.88 -2.26
C GLU A 86 -9.10 -6.58 -3.35
N TYR A 87 -8.69 -5.81 -4.37
CA TYR A 87 -7.86 -6.33 -5.45
C TYR A 87 -6.56 -6.93 -4.91
N PHE A 88 -5.85 -6.19 -4.07
CA PHE A 88 -4.59 -6.69 -3.52
C PHE A 88 -4.79 -7.92 -2.65
N ARG A 89 -5.86 -7.93 -1.86
CA ARG A 89 -6.17 -9.10 -1.04
C ARG A 89 -6.42 -10.33 -1.91
N GLU A 90 -7.18 -10.16 -2.99
CA GLU A 90 -7.50 -11.28 -3.89
C GLU A 90 -6.26 -11.86 -4.57
N ILE A 91 -5.31 -11.02 -4.94
CA ILE A 91 -4.08 -11.52 -5.56
C ILE A 91 -3.02 -11.95 -4.54
N GLY A 92 -3.32 -11.84 -3.25
CA GLY A 92 -2.41 -12.33 -2.21
C GLY A 92 -1.32 -11.35 -1.82
N VAL A 93 -1.51 -10.05 -2.04
CA VAL A 93 -0.57 -9.00 -1.66
C VAL A 93 -0.99 -8.41 -0.31
N THR A 94 -0.05 -8.30 0.61
CA THR A 94 -0.27 -7.67 1.91
C THR A 94 -0.06 -6.16 1.79
N ILE A 95 -1.00 -5.38 2.31
CA ILE A 95 -0.88 -3.92 2.34
C ILE A 95 -0.49 -3.47 3.73
N ARG A 96 0.54 -2.64 3.81
CA ARG A 96 1.00 -2.03 5.07
C ARG A 96 0.89 -0.52 4.92
N ILE A 97 0.12 0.10 5.79
CA ILE A 97 -0.14 1.55 5.76
C ILE A 97 0.53 2.17 6.97
N LEU A 98 1.51 3.05 6.75
CA LEU A 98 2.38 3.52 7.84
C LEU A 98 1.63 4.34 8.88
N ASN A 99 0.59 5.08 8.51
CA ASN A 99 -0.20 5.82 9.48
C ASN A 99 -1.35 5.01 10.10
N LEU A 100 -1.38 3.70 9.83
CA LEU A 100 -2.31 2.77 10.47
C LEU A 100 -1.50 1.62 11.07
N PRO A 101 -0.98 1.79 12.30
CA PRO A 101 -0.07 0.81 12.89
C PRO A 101 -0.60 -0.63 12.94
N THR A 102 -1.91 -0.80 13.01
CA THR A 102 -2.49 -2.14 13.00
C THR A 102 -2.20 -2.91 11.71
N THR A 103 -1.94 -2.21 10.61
CA THR A 103 -1.59 -2.87 9.34
C THR A 103 -0.13 -3.36 9.33
N LEU A 104 0.69 -2.88 10.26
CA LEU A 104 2.09 -3.27 10.34
C LEU A 104 2.30 -4.54 11.17
N ILE A 105 1.22 -5.02 11.78
CA ILE A 105 1.26 -6.22 12.61
C ILE A 105 1.18 -7.45 11.71
N ASP A 106 2.04 -8.42 11.99
CA ASP A 106 2.01 -9.71 11.32
C ASP A 106 1.00 -10.60 12.04
N TYR A 107 -0.27 -10.54 11.62
CA TYR A 107 -1.30 -11.28 12.34
C TYR A 107 -1.28 -12.77 12.11
N GLU A 108 -0.42 -13.27 11.26
CA GLU A 108 -0.23 -14.72 11.13
C GLU A 108 0.29 -15.31 12.43
N MET A 109 0.87 -14.47 13.29
CA MET A 109 1.34 -14.89 14.63
C MET A 109 0.19 -15.00 15.64
N PHE A 110 -1.03 -14.61 15.29
CA PHE A 110 -2.18 -14.64 16.17
C PHE A 110 -3.19 -15.69 15.69
N ASP A 111 -4.11 -16.08 16.58
CA ASP A 111 -5.15 -17.02 16.19
C ASP A 111 -6.13 -16.36 15.20
N THR A 112 -6.92 -17.19 14.52
CA THR A 112 -7.83 -16.75 13.48
C THR A 112 -8.86 -15.73 14.00
N LYS A 113 -9.34 -15.93 15.23
CA LYS A 113 -10.30 -15.02 15.83
C LYS A 113 -9.72 -13.63 16.01
N PHE A 114 -8.48 -13.55 16.50
CA PHE A 114 -7.79 -12.28 16.70
C PHE A 114 -7.54 -11.60 15.37
N GLN A 115 -7.11 -12.37 14.36
CA GLN A 115 -6.90 -11.84 13.03
C GLN A 115 -8.17 -11.19 12.47
N LYS A 116 -9.31 -11.84 12.68
CA LYS A 116 -10.59 -11.33 12.22
C LYS A 116 -10.95 -10.01 12.89
N VAL A 117 -10.73 -9.91 14.19
CA VAL A 117 -11.00 -8.68 14.94
C VAL A 117 -10.12 -7.53 14.41
N ILE A 118 -8.84 -7.81 14.21
CA ILE A 118 -7.91 -6.79 13.68
C ILE A 118 -8.37 -6.33 12.29
N MET A 119 -8.77 -7.25 11.43
CA MET A 119 -9.22 -6.90 10.08
C MET A 119 -10.50 -6.07 10.12
N GLU A 120 -11.43 -6.38 11.02
CA GLU A 120 -12.64 -5.59 11.17
C GLU A 120 -12.32 -4.17 11.63
N MET A 121 -11.38 -4.01 12.55
CA MET A 121 -10.97 -2.68 13.00
C MET A 121 -10.36 -1.87 11.87
N VAL A 122 -9.48 -2.47 11.08
CA VAL A 122 -8.87 -1.81 9.93
C VAL A 122 -9.94 -1.40 8.92
N ASN A 123 -10.87 -2.31 8.62
CA ASN A 123 -11.93 -2.03 7.66
C ASN A 123 -12.84 -0.90 8.13
N ASN A 124 -13.14 -0.84 9.43
CA ASN A 124 -13.96 0.23 9.98
C ASN A 124 -13.29 1.59 9.84
N VAL A 125 -12.00 1.66 10.08
CA VAL A 125 -11.24 2.90 9.89
C VAL A 125 -11.30 3.33 8.42
N LEU A 126 -11.14 2.38 7.50
CA LEU A 126 -11.19 2.67 6.07
C LEU A 126 -12.56 3.17 5.63
N ILE A 127 -13.64 2.64 6.21
CA ILE A 127 -15.00 3.04 5.86
C ILE A 127 -15.30 4.46 6.33
N GLU A 128 -14.76 4.85 7.47
CA GLU A 128 -15.03 6.15 8.06
C GLU A 128 -14.25 7.30 7.44
N VAL A 129 -13.26 7.02 6.65
CA VAL A 129 -12.41 8.05 6.02
C VAL A 129 -13.09 8.74 4.79
#